data_667f4951f39dc634b1447e170241060e
#
_entry.id   667f4951f39dc634b1447e170241060e
#
_cell.length_a   1.000
_cell.length_b   1.000
_cell.length_c   1.000
_cell.angle_alpha   90.00
_cell.angle_beta   90.00
_cell.angle_gamma   90.00
#
_symmetry.space_group_name_H-M   'P 1'
#
loop_
_entity.id
_entity.type
_entity.pdbx_description
1 polymer ?
#
loop_
_entity_poly.entity_id
_entity_poly.type
_entity_poly.pdbx_seq_one_letter_code
_entity_poly.pdbx_strand_id
1 'polypeptide(L)'
;MKYPDLLERFQRYVQIDTQSDPHSPTVPSTEKQKDLGRVLVEELLAMGVHDAHMDEKGYVYATVPASKGHEHAPAICFCSHMDTSPEYSGAGVVPTLHHNYDGGDIVLPKGNIVIGPKAFGPLKEMEGHTIITSDGSTLLGADNKAGVTEIMTAAAYLMKNPELPHATLKLLFTPDEEIGRGADHVDIEKLGAAWGYTMDGATKGSIEDETFSADGATVIFRGANTHPGYAHKKMANALKAAGVFLSLLPRQEWAPESTKGEAGFAHPYEIKGGVEEVRITMILRSFDSQELEEYAEILNALAKQATKAVKRTSYEIEISEQYRNMKEILDQNPQVVALAEKAIDACGLPVRKAKIRGGTDGSKLSFMGLPCPNIFAGEHAFHSPYEFVSLQDMESATDVIVKLLELVATEA
;
A
#
# COMPACT_ATOMS: atom_id res chain seq x y z
N MET A 1 17.55 -18.08 -16.65
CA MET A 1 17.02 -17.12 -15.67
C MET A 1 17.89 -15.88 -15.73
N LYS A 2 17.31 -14.73 -16.05
CA LYS A 2 18.05 -13.46 -16.18
C LYS A 2 18.55 -12.96 -14.82
N TYR A 3 17.76 -13.21 -13.80
CA TYR A 3 17.99 -12.79 -12.43
C TYR A 3 18.13 -14.00 -11.50
N PRO A 4 19.30 -14.65 -11.43
CA PRO A 4 19.48 -15.91 -10.69
C PRO A 4 19.26 -15.78 -9.18
N ASP A 5 19.49 -14.59 -8.62
CA ASP A 5 19.42 -14.34 -7.17
C ASP A 5 18.02 -13.88 -6.70
N LEU A 6 17.08 -13.65 -7.63
CA LEU A 6 15.76 -13.06 -7.33
C LEU A 6 14.94 -13.95 -6.38
N LEU A 7 14.80 -15.22 -6.70
CA LEU A 7 14.02 -16.16 -5.88
C LEU A 7 14.61 -16.33 -4.48
N GLU A 8 15.95 -16.50 -4.38
CA GLU A 8 16.62 -16.66 -3.08
C GLU A 8 16.46 -15.40 -2.21
N ARG A 9 16.59 -14.21 -2.83
CA ARG A 9 16.38 -12.93 -2.16
C ARG A 9 14.96 -12.80 -1.64
N PHE A 10 13.95 -13.09 -2.46
CA PHE A 10 12.55 -13.04 -2.05
C PHE A 10 12.27 -13.99 -0.89
N GLN A 11 12.68 -15.28 -1.01
CA GLN A 11 12.49 -16.26 0.06
C GLN A 11 13.13 -15.84 1.38
N ARG A 12 14.29 -15.18 1.34
CA ARG A 12 14.97 -14.66 2.53
C ARG A 12 14.21 -13.49 3.15
N TYR A 13 13.72 -12.54 2.34
CA TYR A 13 13.04 -11.35 2.83
C TYR A 13 11.67 -11.68 3.47
N VAL A 14 10.88 -12.57 2.87
CA VAL A 14 9.57 -12.94 3.42
C VAL A 14 9.66 -13.67 4.76
N GLN A 15 10.78 -14.30 5.08
CA GLN A 15 11.00 -14.96 6.36
C GLN A 15 11.32 -14.00 7.52
N ILE A 16 11.66 -12.74 7.23
CA ILE A 16 11.89 -11.72 8.24
C ILE A 16 10.53 -11.14 8.66
N ASP A 17 10.19 -11.26 9.94
CA ASP A 17 8.95 -10.67 10.48
C ASP A 17 9.08 -9.15 10.56
N THR A 18 8.24 -8.45 9.81
CA THR A 18 8.23 -6.98 9.71
C THR A 18 6.85 -6.38 9.95
N GLN A 19 5.94 -7.12 10.57
CA GLN A 19 4.56 -6.70 10.77
C GLN A 19 4.47 -5.36 11.52
N SER A 20 3.71 -4.41 10.98
CA SER A 20 3.42 -3.11 11.58
C SER A 20 2.37 -3.21 12.70
N ASP A 21 2.25 -2.16 13.53
CA ASP A 21 1.27 -2.05 14.62
C ASP A 21 0.55 -0.69 14.56
N PRO A 22 -0.74 -0.65 14.18
CA PRO A 22 -1.51 0.59 14.08
C PRO A 22 -1.73 1.31 15.42
N HIS A 23 -1.51 0.61 16.54
CA HIS A 23 -1.68 1.18 17.89
C HIS A 23 -0.38 1.75 18.47
N SER A 24 0.75 1.49 17.85
CA SER A 24 2.04 2.01 18.28
C SER A 24 2.17 3.51 17.94
N PRO A 25 2.66 4.35 18.87
CA PRO A 25 2.97 5.75 18.60
C PRO A 25 4.37 5.98 18.01
N THR A 26 5.19 4.92 17.88
CA THR A 26 6.58 5.03 17.39
C THR A 26 6.67 4.96 15.88
N VAL A 27 7.83 5.35 15.34
CA VAL A 27 8.20 5.17 13.93
C VAL A 27 9.60 4.57 13.87
N PRO A 28 9.75 3.36 13.31
CA PRO A 28 8.68 2.49 12.84
C PRO A 28 7.76 2.06 13.98
N SER A 29 6.55 1.63 13.65
CA SER A 29 5.57 1.17 14.63
C SER A 29 6.04 -0.08 15.37
N THR A 30 6.91 -0.87 14.75
CA THR A 30 7.60 -2.03 15.34
C THR A 30 9.08 -2.02 14.97
N GLU A 31 9.96 -2.23 15.95
CA GLU A 31 11.42 -2.27 15.72
C GLU A 31 11.88 -3.40 14.81
N LYS A 32 11.11 -4.49 14.69
CA LYS A 32 11.42 -5.65 13.84
C LYS A 32 11.44 -5.30 12.34
N GLN A 33 10.79 -4.24 11.92
CA GLN A 33 10.88 -3.75 10.53
C GLN A 33 12.31 -3.36 10.15
N LYS A 34 13.08 -2.84 11.10
CA LYS A 34 14.50 -2.50 10.90
C LYS A 34 15.39 -3.72 10.65
N ASP A 35 14.93 -4.93 10.97
CA ASP A 35 15.71 -6.15 10.70
C ASP A 35 15.83 -6.39 9.19
N LEU A 36 14.76 -6.20 8.44
CA LEU A 36 14.82 -6.21 6.98
C LEU A 36 15.66 -5.03 6.46
N GLY A 37 15.44 -3.82 6.98
CA GLY A 37 16.23 -2.64 6.58
C GLY A 37 17.75 -2.84 6.72
N ARG A 38 18.21 -3.49 7.79
CA ARG A 38 19.64 -3.83 7.99
C ARG A 38 20.13 -4.80 6.90
N VAL A 39 19.35 -5.83 6.59
CA VAL A 39 19.68 -6.79 5.52
C VAL A 39 19.80 -6.10 4.16
N LEU A 40 18.86 -5.17 3.85
CA LEU A 40 18.91 -4.42 2.59
C LEU A 40 20.16 -3.54 2.50
N VAL A 41 20.51 -2.82 3.57
CA VAL A 41 21.72 -2.00 3.63
C VAL A 41 22.97 -2.85 3.46
N GLU A 42 23.07 -3.98 4.17
CA GLU A 42 24.23 -4.89 4.06
C GLU A 42 24.40 -5.43 2.64
N GLU A 43 23.31 -5.83 1.98
CA GLU A 43 23.35 -6.28 0.58
C GLU A 43 23.77 -5.17 -0.38
N LEU A 44 23.20 -3.97 -0.25
CA LEU A 44 23.53 -2.82 -1.09
C LEU A 44 25.01 -2.45 -0.96
N LEU A 45 25.54 -2.42 0.26
CA LEU A 45 26.97 -2.19 0.49
C LEU A 45 27.84 -3.29 -0.14
N ALA A 46 27.42 -4.55 -0.04
CA ALA A 46 28.10 -5.68 -0.67
C ALA A 46 28.07 -5.62 -2.20
N MET A 47 27.04 -5.02 -2.80
CA MET A 47 26.94 -4.75 -4.23
C MET A 47 27.83 -3.57 -4.69
N GLY A 48 28.41 -2.80 -3.75
CA GLY A 48 29.19 -1.60 -4.03
C GLY A 48 28.39 -0.29 -4.04
N VAL A 49 27.17 -0.31 -3.54
CA VAL A 49 26.34 0.90 -3.36
C VAL A 49 26.74 1.55 -2.02
N HIS A 50 27.72 2.45 -2.06
CA HIS A 50 28.45 2.91 -0.87
C HIS A 50 27.70 3.91 0.01
N ASP A 51 26.65 4.56 -0.48
CA ASP A 51 25.82 5.51 0.26
C ASP A 51 24.59 4.85 0.94
N ALA A 52 24.44 3.54 0.77
CA ALA A 52 23.34 2.78 1.35
C ALA A 52 23.33 2.92 2.89
N HIS A 53 22.23 3.37 3.45
CA HIS A 53 22.07 3.52 4.89
C HIS A 53 20.59 3.46 5.28
N MET A 54 20.35 3.14 6.53
CA MET A 54 19.05 3.22 7.18
C MET A 54 19.07 4.38 8.19
N ASP A 55 18.04 5.22 8.19
CA ASP A 55 17.92 6.28 9.17
C ASP A 55 17.35 5.79 10.52
N GLU A 56 17.23 6.69 11.48
CA GLU A 56 16.74 6.38 12.84
C GLU A 56 15.30 5.86 12.83
N LYS A 57 14.49 6.27 11.86
CA LYS A 57 13.08 5.91 11.71
C LYS A 57 12.88 4.65 10.85
N GLY A 58 13.97 4.04 10.36
CA GLY A 58 13.93 2.79 9.61
C GLY A 58 13.82 2.94 8.11
N TYR A 59 13.84 4.16 7.56
CA TYR A 59 13.88 4.38 6.11
C TYR A 59 15.25 4.00 5.55
N VAL A 60 15.25 3.22 4.48
CA VAL A 60 16.48 2.85 3.77
C VAL A 60 16.60 3.68 2.51
N TYR A 61 17.75 4.33 2.36
CA TYR A 61 18.13 5.13 1.19
C TYR A 61 19.40 4.58 0.55
N ALA A 62 19.44 4.58 -0.78
CA ALA A 62 20.63 4.22 -1.52
C ALA A 62 20.62 4.83 -2.92
N THR A 63 21.80 4.92 -3.57
CA THR A 63 21.93 5.44 -4.93
C THR A 63 22.79 4.52 -5.78
N VAL A 64 22.21 3.96 -6.85
CA VAL A 64 22.99 3.39 -7.95
C VAL A 64 23.29 4.52 -8.93
N PRO A 65 24.57 4.90 -9.13
CA PRO A 65 24.95 5.98 -10.04
C PRO A 65 24.52 5.68 -11.48
N ALA A 66 24.24 6.70 -12.27
CA ALA A 66 23.99 6.54 -13.70
C ALA A 66 25.19 5.88 -14.40
N SER A 67 24.92 5.16 -15.49
CA SER A 67 25.98 4.66 -16.36
C SER A 67 26.77 5.80 -16.98
N LYS A 68 28.04 5.53 -17.30
CA LYS A 68 28.96 6.54 -17.85
C LYS A 68 28.39 7.20 -19.13
N GLY A 69 28.32 8.55 -19.08
CA GLY A 69 27.81 9.37 -20.17
C GLY A 69 26.31 9.70 -20.04
N HIS A 70 25.62 9.18 -19.01
CA HIS A 70 24.22 9.45 -18.77
C HIS A 70 23.98 10.16 -17.42
N GLU A 71 25.02 10.74 -16.82
CA GLU A 71 24.98 11.43 -15.52
C GLU A 71 24.10 12.71 -15.56
N HIS A 72 23.77 13.19 -16.76
CA HIS A 72 22.89 14.34 -16.96
C HIS A 72 21.39 13.98 -16.90
N ALA A 73 21.07 12.69 -17.05
CA ALA A 73 19.68 12.23 -16.97
C ALA A 73 19.10 12.43 -15.56
N PRO A 74 17.81 12.74 -15.43
CA PRO A 74 17.19 12.91 -14.13
C PRO A 74 17.30 11.62 -13.28
N ALA A 75 17.51 11.79 -11.98
CA ALA A 75 17.49 10.67 -11.05
C ALA A 75 16.05 10.22 -10.80
N ILE A 76 15.81 8.91 -10.80
CA ILE A 76 14.49 8.30 -10.62
C ILE A 76 14.48 7.46 -9.35
N CYS A 77 13.43 7.60 -8.54
CA CYS A 77 13.22 6.79 -7.36
C CYS A 77 12.38 5.55 -7.68
N PHE A 78 12.75 4.40 -7.12
CA PHE A 78 11.86 3.27 -6.94
C PHE A 78 11.68 3.04 -5.44
N CYS A 79 10.41 2.89 -5.03
CA CYS A 79 9.99 2.77 -3.64
C CYS A 79 9.18 1.48 -3.43
N SER A 80 9.41 0.82 -2.31
CA SER A 80 8.58 -0.28 -1.79
C SER A 80 8.59 -0.28 -0.27
N HIS A 81 7.51 -0.75 0.36
CA HIS A 81 7.48 -0.82 1.80
C HIS A 81 8.04 -2.15 2.33
N MET A 82 8.57 -2.10 3.54
CA MET A 82 9.21 -3.24 4.20
C MET A 82 8.27 -3.97 5.15
N ASP A 83 7.28 -3.26 5.69
CA ASP A 83 6.34 -3.85 6.64
C ASP A 83 5.34 -4.79 5.97
N THR A 84 4.68 -5.58 6.78
CA THR A 84 3.56 -6.42 6.38
C THR A 84 2.33 -6.06 7.20
N SER A 85 1.16 -6.31 6.62
CA SER A 85 -0.13 -5.99 7.21
C SER A 85 -0.31 -6.55 8.63
N PRO A 86 -0.93 -5.78 9.54
CA PRO A 86 -1.33 -6.28 10.86
C PRO A 86 -2.52 -7.24 10.81
N GLU A 87 -3.22 -7.37 9.69
CA GLU A 87 -4.45 -8.14 9.56
C GLU A 87 -4.24 -9.66 9.68
N TYR A 88 -3.09 -10.16 9.23
CA TYR A 88 -2.71 -11.55 9.37
C TYR A 88 -1.24 -11.69 9.76
N SER A 89 -0.88 -12.76 10.49
CA SER A 89 0.49 -12.94 11.01
C SER A 89 1.51 -13.09 9.88
N GLY A 90 2.58 -12.29 9.91
CA GLY A 90 3.78 -12.42 9.09
C GLY A 90 4.96 -13.08 9.81
N ALA A 91 4.74 -13.65 11.01
CA ALA A 91 5.79 -14.27 11.80
C ALA A 91 5.99 -15.75 11.45
N GLY A 92 7.22 -16.14 11.10
CA GLY A 92 7.56 -17.54 10.79
C GLY A 92 7.05 -18.00 9.44
N VAL A 93 7.04 -17.14 8.45
CA VAL A 93 6.67 -17.47 7.06
C VAL A 93 7.51 -18.61 6.51
N VAL A 94 6.84 -19.61 5.96
CA VAL A 94 7.46 -20.74 5.27
C VAL A 94 7.07 -20.67 3.79
N PRO A 95 7.91 -20.06 2.93
CA PRO A 95 7.60 -19.92 1.51
C PRO A 95 7.57 -21.30 0.84
N THR A 96 6.49 -21.58 0.11
CA THR A 96 6.25 -22.85 -0.59
C THR A 96 6.23 -22.61 -2.09
N LEU A 97 7.01 -23.38 -2.84
CA LEU A 97 7.15 -23.25 -4.30
C LEU A 97 6.29 -24.27 -5.03
N HIS A 98 5.48 -23.79 -5.96
CA HIS A 98 4.67 -24.61 -6.86
C HIS A 98 5.21 -24.44 -8.29
N HIS A 99 6.18 -25.29 -8.64
CA HIS A 99 6.83 -25.23 -9.95
C HIS A 99 5.93 -25.72 -11.07
N ASN A 100 6.03 -25.06 -12.23
CA ASN A 100 5.30 -25.42 -13.44
C ASN A 100 3.79 -25.59 -13.16
N TYR A 101 3.20 -24.51 -12.61
CA TYR A 101 1.79 -24.47 -12.22
C TYR A 101 0.89 -24.94 -13.38
N ASP A 102 0.01 -25.88 -13.10
CA ASP A 102 -0.81 -26.57 -14.11
C ASP A 102 -2.18 -25.93 -14.37
N GLY A 103 -2.46 -24.77 -13.76
CA GLY A 103 -3.74 -24.08 -13.88
C GLY A 103 -4.83 -24.57 -12.92
N GLY A 104 -4.53 -25.55 -12.05
CA GLY A 104 -5.46 -26.14 -11.08
C GLY A 104 -5.47 -25.43 -9.72
N ASP A 105 -6.12 -26.06 -8.75
CA ASP A 105 -6.15 -25.59 -7.37
C ASP A 105 -4.85 -25.92 -6.63
N ILE A 106 -4.27 -24.95 -5.95
CA ILE A 106 -3.12 -25.10 -5.06
C ILE A 106 -3.64 -25.33 -3.65
N VAL A 107 -3.37 -26.51 -3.09
CA VAL A 107 -3.72 -26.83 -1.69
C VAL A 107 -2.51 -26.56 -0.81
N LEU A 108 -2.66 -25.63 0.13
CA LEU A 108 -1.58 -25.28 1.05
C LEU A 108 -1.37 -26.35 2.12
N PRO A 109 -0.12 -26.58 2.58
CA PRO A 109 0.22 -27.62 3.57
C PRO A 109 -0.56 -27.50 4.89
N LYS A 110 -0.93 -26.29 5.29
CA LYS A 110 -1.64 -26.00 6.54
C LYS A 110 -2.91 -25.19 6.29
N GLY A 111 -3.76 -25.08 7.30
CA GLY A 111 -4.93 -24.17 7.30
C GLY A 111 -6.12 -24.64 6.46
N ASN A 112 -6.07 -25.79 5.78
CA ASN A 112 -7.10 -26.23 4.83
C ASN A 112 -7.42 -25.16 3.76
N ILE A 113 -6.40 -24.44 3.31
CA ILE A 113 -6.51 -23.33 2.37
C ILE A 113 -6.30 -23.85 0.96
N VAL A 114 -7.17 -23.41 0.05
CA VAL A 114 -7.10 -23.72 -1.38
C VAL A 114 -7.08 -22.43 -2.17
N ILE A 115 -6.05 -22.24 -2.98
CA ILE A 115 -5.88 -21.09 -3.87
C ILE A 115 -6.13 -21.58 -5.29
N GLY A 116 -7.19 -21.12 -5.94
CA GLY A 116 -7.53 -21.61 -7.27
C GLY A 116 -8.04 -20.52 -8.22
N PRO A 117 -7.97 -20.76 -9.55
CA PRO A 117 -8.28 -19.77 -10.58
C PRO A 117 -9.76 -19.37 -10.63
N LYS A 118 -10.64 -20.10 -9.94
CA LYS A 118 -12.06 -19.73 -9.79
C LYS A 118 -12.24 -18.61 -8.79
N ALA A 119 -11.48 -18.59 -7.71
CA ALA A 119 -11.51 -17.56 -6.69
C ALA A 119 -10.55 -16.40 -7.04
N PHE A 120 -9.39 -16.74 -7.60
CA PHE A 120 -8.31 -15.80 -7.91
C PHE A 120 -8.01 -15.81 -9.41
N GLY A 121 -8.71 -14.92 -10.14
CA GLY A 121 -8.66 -14.82 -11.61
C GLY A 121 -7.26 -14.73 -12.23
N PRO A 122 -6.28 -13.98 -11.64
CA PRO A 122 -4.93 -13.86 -12.16
C PRO A 122 -4.20 -15.19 -12.38
N LEU A 123 -4.46 -16.22 -11.58
CA LEU A 123 -3.87 -17.57 -11.75
C LEU A 123 -4.10 -18.18 -13.12
N LYS A 124 -5.15 -17.75 -13.84
CA LYS A 124 -5.44 -18.24 -15.21
C LYS A 124 -4.37 -17.84 -16.24
N GLU A 125 -3.65 -16.77 -15.95
CA GLU A 125 -2.57 -16.26 -16.81
C GLU A 125 -1.18 -16.80 -16.39
N MET A 126 -1.13 -17.63 -15.33
CA MET A 126 0.12 -18.07 -14.69
C MET A 126 0.45 -19.56 -14.94
N GLU A 127 -0.25 -20.23 -15.86
CA GLU A 127 0.07 -21.62 -16.22
C GLU A 127 1.53 -21.74 -16.70
N GLY A 128 2.26 -22.72 -16.20
CA GLY A 128 3.69 -22.89 -16.43
C GLY A 128 4.62 -22.06 -15.54
N HIS A 129 4.09 -21.12 -14.75
CA HIS A 129 4.88 -20.33 -13.82
C HIS A 129 5.28 -21.11 -12.56
N THR A 130 6.22 -20.57 -11.82
CA THR A 130 6.49 -20.94 -10.43
C THR A 130 5.69 -20.01 -9.53
N ILE A 131 4.65 -20.53 -8.88
CA ILE A 131 3.87 -19.77 -7.90
C ILE A 131 4.48 -19.95 -6.51
N ILE A 132 4.57 -18.87 -5.76
CA ILE A 132 5.09 -18.86 -4.41
C ILE A 132 3.94 -18.49 -3.46
N THR A 133 3.75 -19.28 -2.41
CA THR A 133 2.74 -19.08 -1.36
C THR A 133 3.38 -19.23 0.01
N SER A 134 2.67 -18.91 1.08
CA SER A 134 3.01 -19.41 2.41
C SER A 134 2.62 -20.89 2.53
N ASP A 135 2.90 -21.49 3.69
CA ASP A 135 2.40 -22.85 3.99
C ASP A 135 0.92 -22.86 4.45
N GLY A 136 0.27 -21.70 4.51
CA GLY A 136 -1.12 -21.50 4.95
C GLY A 136 -1.27 -21.16 6.44
N SER A 137 -0.19 -21.08 7.21
CA SER A 137 -0.24 -20.66 8.62
C SER A 137 -0.03 -19.17 8.83
N THR A 138 0.50 -18.48 7.82
CA THR A 138 0.78 -17.03 7.82
C THR A 138 0.35 -16.41 6.49
N LEU A 139 0.36 -15.07 6.39
CA LEU A 139 0.47 -14.43 5.08
C LEU A 139 1.82 -14.80 4.44
N LEU A 140 2.04 -14.48 3.16
CA LEU A 140 3.34 -14.68 2.49
C LEU A 140 4.27 -13.47 2.71
N GLY A 141 3.73 -12.26 2.69
CA GLY A 141 4.48 -10.99 2.70
C GLY A 141 5.00 -10.60 1.32
N ALA A 142 4.36 -11.08 0.24
CA ALA A 142 4.63 -10.60 -1.11
C ALA A 142 4.32 -9.11 -1.21
N ASP A 143 3.26 -8.68 -0.57
CA ASP A 143 2.93 -7.30 -0.25
C ASP A 143 3.75 -6.82 0.97
N ASN A 144 4.83 -6.03 0.79
CA ASN A 144 5.39 -5.63 -0.51
C ASN A 144 6.87 -6.07 -0.64
N LYS A 145 7.24 -7.23 -0.08
CA LYS A 145 8.62 -7.76 -0.23
C LYS A 145 8.90 -8.27 -1.65
N ALA A 146 7.86 -8.42 -2.50
CA ALA A 146 8.05 -8.62 -3.93
C ALA A 146 8.70 -7.39 -4.56
N GLY A 147 8.10 -6.21 -4.41
CA GLY A 147 8.65 -4.96 -4.91
C GLY A 147 10.02 -4.63 -4.32
N VAL A 148 10.23 -4.87 -3.00
CA VAL A 148 11.57 -4.75 -2.39
C VAL A 148 12.58 -5.64 -3.11
N THR A 149 12.22 -6.90 -3.39
CA THR A 149 13.09 -7.86 -4.08
C THR A 149 13.41 -7.43 -5.51
N GLU A 150 12.44 -6.92 -6.23
CA GLU A 150 12.56 -6.45 -7.61
C GLU A 150 13.50 -5.26 -7.73
N ILE A 151 13.33 -4.26 -6.86
CA ILE A 151 14.20 -3.08 -6.80
C ILE A 151 15.64 -3.49 -6.46
N MET A 152 15.83 -4.35 -5.45
CA MET A 152 17.14 -4.86 -5.05
C MET A 152 17.80 -5.69 -6.17
N THR A 153 17.00 -6.44 -6.92
CA THR A 153 17.48 -7.25 -8.05
C THR A 153 17.86 -6.38 -9.25
N ALA A 154 17.09 -5.34 -9.54
CA ALA A 154 17.43 -4.36 -10.57
C ALA A 154 18.74 -3.62 -10.22
N ALA A 155 18.89 -3.18 -8.97
CA ALA A 155 20.13 -2.57 -8.48
C ALA A 155 21.34 -3.50 -8.65
N ALA A 156 21.21 -4.77 -8.21
CA ALA A 156 22.26 -5.77 -8.38
C ALA A 156 22.63 -6.02 -9.85
N TYR A 157 21.62 -6.03 -10.72
CA TYR A 157 21.81 -6.23 -12.16
C TYR A 157 22.58 -5.06 -12.79
N LEU A 158 22.20 -3.82 -12.48
CA LEU A 158 22.85 -2.61 -12.99
C LEU A 158 24.30 -2.49 -12.47
N MET A 159 24.53 -2.76 -11.19
CA MET A 159 25.87 -2.76 -10.62
C MET A 159 26.81 -3.81 -11.23
N LYS A 160 26.27 -4.96 -11.66
CA LYS A 160 27.02 -6.01 -12.36
C LYS A 160 27.25 -5.71 -13.86
N ASN A 161 26.47 -4.81 -14.45
CA ASN A 161 26.49 -4.47 -15.89
C ASN A 161 26.57 -2.95 -16.10
N PRO A 162 27.64 -2.28 -15.64
CA PRO A 162 27.75 -0.82 -15.65
C PRO A 162 27.83 -0.21 -17.06
N GLU A 163 27.99 -1.03 -18.10
CA GLU A 163 27.97 -0.62 -19.50
C GLU A 163 26.56 -0.43 -20.06
N LEU A 164 25.52 -0.98 -19.40
CA LEU A 164 24.15 -0.78 -19.83
C LEU A 164 23.73 0.67 -19.59
N PRO A 165 23.17 1.37 -20.59
CA PRO A 165 22.65 2.71 -20.39
C PRO A 165 21.57 2.73 -19.30
N HIS A 166 21.76 3.52 -18.27
CA HIS A 166 20.73 3.75 -17.24
C HIS A 166 20.92 5.10 -16.54
N ALA A 167 19.82 5.71 -16.14
CA ALA A 167 19.78 6.91 -15.31
C ALA A 167 20.16 6.56 -13.85
N THR A 168 20.41 7.58 -13.03
CA THR A 168 20.61 7.40 -11.59
C THR A 168 19.35 6.78 -10.97
N LEU A 169 19.52 5.62 -10.33
CA LEU A 169 18.48 4.96 -9.54
C LEU A 169 18.59 5.35 -8.07
N LYS A 170 17.56 5.95 -7.54
CA LYS A 170 17.35 6.19 -6.11
C LYS A 170 16.49 5.07 -5.53
N LEU A 171 16.95 4.42 -4.50
CA LEU A 171 16.20 3.39 -3.79
C LEU A 171 15.65 3.99 -2.49
N LEU A 172 14.38 3.73 -2.25
CA LEU A 172 13.68 4.10 -1.02
C LEU A 172 12.91 2.88 -0.52
N PHE A 173 13.18 2.45 0.71
CA PHE A 173 12.36 1.44 1.36
C PHE A 173 11.77 2.03 2.64
N THR A 174 10.44 1.95 2.75
CA THR A 174 9.65 2.61 3.80
C THR A 174 9.19 1.62 4.86
N PRO A 175 9.09 2.00 6.12
CA PRO A 175 8.34 1.29 7.13
C PRO A 175 6.89 1.77 7.17
N ASP A 176 5.98 1.03 7.84
CA ASP A 176 4.65 1.49 8.26
C ASP A 176 3.69 1.93 7.13
N GLU A 177 3.88 1.47 5.90
CA GLU A 177 2.94 1.74 4.79
C GLU A 177 1.56 1.18 5.10
N GLU A 178 1.48 -0.05 5.56
CA GLU A 178 0.27 -0.83 5.84
C GLU A 178 -0.65 -0.21 6.91
N ILE A 179 -0.12 0.74 7.65
CA ILE A 179 -0.87 1.53 8.62
C ILE A 179 -1.00 3.01 8.19
N GLY A 180 -0.69 3.29 6.91
CA GLY A 180 -0.83 4.59 6.28
C GLY A 180 0.18 5.63 6.73
N ARG A 181 1.38 5.24 7.21
CA ARG A 181 2.43 6.15 7.71
C ARG A 181 3.73 6.07 6.91
N GLY A 182 3.78 5.24 5.85
CA GLY A 182 5.02 4.94 5.13
C GLY A 182 5.79 6.17 4.65
N ALA A 183 5.13 7.13 4.02
CA ALA A 183 5.79 8.33 3.51
C ALA A 183 5.95 9.47 4.54
N ASP A 184 5.39 9.38 5.76
CA ASP A 184 5.27 10.52 6.69
C ASP A 184 6.59 11.22 7.04
N HIS A 185 7.72 10.51 6.95
CA HIS A 185 9.03 11.04 7.33
C HIS A 185 10.09 10.86 6.25
N VAL A 186 9.67 10.63 5.00
CA VAL A 186 10.60 10.58 3.87
C VAL A 186 11.22 11.95 3.66
N ASP A 187 12.54 11.99 3.57
CA ASP A 187 13.29 13.20 3.25
C ASP A 187 13.47 13.30 1.72
N ILE A 188 12.55 14.03 1.08
CA ILE A 188 12.52 14.21 -0.38
C ILE A 188 13.77 14.94 -0.89
N GLU A 189 14.29 15.93 -0.14
CA GLU A 189 15.50 16.66 -0.53
C GLU A 189 16.72 15.73 -0.51
N LYS A 190 16.87 14.94 0.52
CA LYS A 190 17.94 13.93 0.65
C LYS A 190 17.82 12.84 -0.42
N LEU A 191 16.60 12.39 -0.72
CA LEU A 191 16.34 11.42 -1.79
C LEU A 191 16.83 11.94 -3.13
N GLY A 192 16.53 13.22 -3.46
CA GLY A 192 17.07 13.91 -4.61
C GLY A 192 16.66 13.28 -5.96
N ALA A 193 15.46 12.73 -6.06
CA ALA A 193 14.88 12.20 -7.29
C ALA A 193 13.94 13.23 -7.93
N ALA A 194 13.86 13.22 -9.26
CA ALA A 194 12.96 14.10 -10.02
C ALA A 194 11.51 13.62 -9.96
N TRP A 195 11.30 12.30 -9.96
CA TRP A 195 10.04 11.61 -9.72
C TRP A 195 10.32 10.17 -9.25
N GLY A 196 9.28 9.44 -8.92
CA GLY A 196 9.41 8.06 -8.45
C GLY A 196 8.34 7.12 -8.99
N TYR A 197 8.46 5.85 -8.61
CA TYR A 197 7.48 4.80 -8.82
C TYR A 197 7.45 3.92 -7.57
N THR A 198 6.25 3.63 -7.04
CA THR A 198 6.09 2.53 -6.09
C THR A 198 5.98 1.21 -6.87
N MET A 199 6.61 0.16 -6.34
CA MET A 199 6.49 -1.21 -6.85
C MET A 199 5.59 -1.97 -5.89
N ASP A 200 4.26 -1.79 -6.02
CA ASP A 200 3.25 -2.18 -5.03
C ASP A 200 1.91 -2.55 -5.68
N GLY A 201 1.95 -2.94 -6.93
CA GLY A 201 0.76 -3.26 -7.72
C GLY A 201 0.59 -4.76 -7.95
N ALA A 202 -0.67 -5.20 -8.10
CA ALA A 202 -1.00 -6.60 -8.21
C ALA A 202 -0.74 -7.17 -9.61
N THR A 203 -1.39 -6.64 -10.61
CA THR A 203 -1.52 -7.32 -11.91
C THR A 203 -0.37 -7.00 -12.83
N LYS A 204 0.31 -8.02 -13.37
CA LYS A 204 1.37 -7.88 -14.36
C LYS A 204 1.00 -6.92 -15.50
N GLY A 205 1.88 -5.95 -15.73
CA GLY A 205 1.70 -4.91 -16.73
C GLY A 205 0.78 -3.77 -16.31
N SER A 206 0.33 -3.73 -15.03
CA SER A 206 -0.44 -2.60 -14.54
C SER A 206 0.41 -1.40 -14.21
N ILE A 207 -0.16 -0.23 -14.48
CA ILE A 207 0.23 1.06 -13.93
C ILE A 207 -1.01 1.71 -13.33
N GLU A 208 -0.87 2.21 -12.13
CA GLU A 208 -1.92 2.84 -11.36
C GLU A 208 -1.52 4.29 -11.10
N ASP A 209 -2.24 5.20 -11.72
CA ASP A 209 -2.01 6.65 -11.68
C ASP A 209 -3.12 7.40 -10.94
N GLU A 210 -4.03 6.64 -10.30
CA GLU A 210 -5.20 7.18 -9.62
C GLU A 210 -5.51 6.37 -8.35
N THR A 211 -5.63 7.06 -7.22
CA THR A 211 -6.00 6.48 -5.92
C THR A 211 -7.27 7.11 -5.39
N PHE A 212 -7.92 6.49 -4.42
CA PHE A 212 -8.87 7.23 -3.61
C PHE A 212 -8.19 8.43 -2.93
N SER A 213 -8.96 9.49 -2.71
CA SER A 213 -8.76 10.43 -1.62
C SER A 213 -9.36 9.86 -0.34
N ALA A 214 -8.78 10.17 0.80
CA ALA A 214 -9.12 9.57 2.08
C ALA A 214 -9.19 10.59 3.21
N ASP A 215 -10.29 10.53 3.96
CA ASP A 215 -10.45 11.20 5.25
C ASP A 215 -10.80 10.20 6.35
N GLY A 216 -10.37 10.49 7.56
CA GLY A 216 -10.89 9.89 8.77
C GLY A 216 -12.01 10.76 9.35
N ALA A 217 -13.04 10.15 9.92
CA ALA A 217 -14.09 10.86 10.62
C ALA A 217 -14.35 10.22 12.00
N THR A 218 -14.46 11.06 13.03
CA THR A 218 -14.93 10.62 14.36
C THR A 218 -16.19 11.39 14.72
N VAL A 219 -17.29 10.66 14.85
CA VAL A 219 -18.58 11.21 15.29
C VAL A 219 -18.75 10.94 16.78
N ILE A 220 -18.80 12.00 17.57
CA ILE A 220 -18.87 11.94 19.04
C ILE A 220 -20.24 12.38 19.49
N PHE A 221 -20.97 11.48 20.13
CA PHE A 221 -22.23 11.83 20.80
C PHE A 221 -21.99 11.97 22.30
N ARG A 222 -22.53 13.05 22.88
CA ARG A 222 -22.49 13.28 24.34
C ARG A 222 -23.87 13.28 24.93
N GLY A 223 -23.97 12.68 26.09
CA GLY A 223 -25.19 12.56 26.88
C GLY A 223 -25.01 13.03 28.32
N ALA A 224 -25.92 12.66 29.19
CA ALA A 224 -25.85 12.92 30.63
C ALA A 224 -26.29 11.68 31.39
N ASN A 225 -25.41 11.13 32.20
CA ASN A 225 -25.69 9.95 33.02
C ASN A 225 -26.33 10.34 34.36
N THR A 226 -27.06 9.43 34.93
CA THR A 226 -27.57 9.45 36.30
C THR A 226 -27.99 8.04 36.70
N HIS A 227 -28.24 7.80 37.99
CA HIS A 227 -28.75 6.49 38.45
C HIS A 227 -30.04 6.12 37.70
N PRO A 228 -30.10 4.95 37.05
CA PRO A 228 -31.24 4.56 36.20
C PRO A 228 -32.63 4.66 36.88
N GLY A 229 -32.70 4.33 38.15
CA GLY A 229 -33.95 4.43 38.95
C GLY A 229 -34.45 5.86 39.16
N TYR A 230 -33.62 6.88 38.96
CA TYR A 230 -33.94 8.30 39.10
C TYR A 230 -33.73 9.09 37.82
N ALA A 231 -33.66 8.40 36.67
CA ALA A 231 -33.27 8.95 35.38
C ALA A 231 -34.40 9.72 34.67
N HIS A 232 -35.65 9.65 35.15
CA HIS A 232 -36.78 10.31 34.51
C HIS A 232 -36.53 11.79 34.31
N LYS A 233 -36.55 12.24 33.03
CA LYS A 233 -36.26 13.62 32.59
C LYS A 233 -34.84 14.15 32.95
N LYS A 234 -33.94 13.30 33.42
CA LYS A 234 -32.56 13.68 33.79
C LYS A 234 -31.48 13.06 32.90
N MET A 235 -31.61 11.79 32.57
CA MET A 235 -30.66 11.09 31.70
C MET A 235 -30.86 11.51 30.23
N ALA A 236 -29.75 11.69 29.55
CA ALA A 236 -29.64 11.73 28.10
C ALA A 236 -28.64 10.65 27.67
N ASN A 237 -29.05 9.74 26.81
CA ASN A 237 -28.25 8.55 26.51
C ASN A 237 -27.59 8.67 25.15
N ALA A 238 -26.25 8.84 25.15
CA ALA A 238 -25.44 8.96 23.93
C ALA A 238 -25.50 7.69 23.06
N LEU A 239 -25.59 6.49 23.65
CA LEU A 239 -25.76 5.23 22.89
C LEU A 239 -27.02 5.22 22.03
N LYS A 240 -28.11 5.84 22.51
CA LYS A 240 -29.34 5.94 21.71
C LYS A 240 -29.18 6.89 20.53
N ALA A 241 -28.45 8.00 20.72
CA ALA A 241 -28.16 8.93 19.61
C ALA A 241 -27.26 8.28 18.57
N ALA A 242 -26.20 7.58 19.00
CA ALA A 242 -25.32 6.80 18.13
C ALA A 242 -26.09 5.72 17.34
N GLY A 243 -26.98 4.99 18.00
CA GLY A 243 -27.82 3.99 17.32
C GLY A 243 -28.76 4.59 16.26
N VAL A 244 -29.35 5.76 16.53
CA VAL A 244 -30.16 6.49 15.53
C VAL A 244 -29.27 6.92 14.37
N PHE A 245 -28.09 7.51 14.63
CA PHE A 245 -27.15 7.93 13.59
C PHE A 245 -26.76 6.78 12.67
N LEU A 246 -26.32 5.65 13.22
CA LEU A 246 -25.94 4.47 12.43
C LEU A 246 -27.12 3.92 11.60
N SER A 247 -28.36 4.02 12.13
CA SER A 247 -29.55 3.58 11.40
C SER A 247 -29.92 4.48 10.21
N LEU A 248 -29.46 5.74 10.22
CA LEU A 248 -29.70 6.72 9.17
C LEU A 248 -28.64 6.68 8.06
N LEU A 249 -27.50 6.05 8.30
CA LEU A 249 -26.45 5.92 7.27
C LEU A 249 -27.00 5.13 6.07
N PRO A 250 -26.69 5.53 4.84
CA PRO A 250 -26.99 4.77 3.64
C PRO A 250 -26.38 3.37 3.71
N ARG A 251 -27.20 2.33 3.57
CA ARG A 251 -26.76 0.94 3.83
C ARG A 251 -26.13 0.25 2.62
N GLN A 252 -26.43 0.73 1.42
CA GLN A 252 -25.96 0.10 0.17
C GLN A 252 -25.07 1.03 -0.63
N GLU A 253 -25.35 2.31 -0.63
CA GLU A 253 -24.63 3.29 -1.44
C GLU A 253 -23.27 3.67 -0.84
N TRP A 254 -23.09 3.50 0.48
CA TRP A 254 -21.90 3.97 1.22
C TRP A 254 -21.12 2.87 1.92
N ALA A 255 -21.51 1.62 1.76
CA ALA A 255 -20.85 0.52 2.45
C ALA A 255 -19.78 -0.12 1.55
N PRO A 256 -18.57 -0.37 2.02
CA PRO A 256 -17.51 -1.01 1.22
C PRO A 256 -17.93 -2.41 0.74
N GLU A 257 -18.73 -3.14 1.50
CA GLU A 257 -19.27 -4.45 1.16
C GLU A 257 -20.28 -4.43 0.00
N SER A 258 -20.80 -3.27 -0.39
CA SER A 258 -21.80 -3.11 -1.46
C SER A 258 -21.34 -2.20 -2.60
N THR A 259 -20.24 -1.46 -2.43
CA THR A 259 -19.70 -0.57 -3.47
C THR A 259 -18.54 -1.23 -4.22
N LYS A 260 -18.37 -0.88 -5.50
CA LYS A 260 -17.30 -1.37 -6.37
C LYS A 260 -16.94 -0.33 -7.44
N GLY A 261 -15.86 -0.60 -8.17
CA GLY A 261 -15.41 0.29 -9.25
C GLY A 261 -15.09 1.68 -8.71
N GLU A 262 -15.67 2.72 -9.25
CA GLU A 262 -15.40 4.11 -8.89
C GLU A 262 -16.25 4.64 -7.72
N ALA A 263 -17.21 3.86 -7.22
CA ALA A 263 -18.06 4.30 -6.13
C ALA A 263 -17.26 4.47 -4.83
N GLY A 264 -17.34 5.64 -4.22
CA GLY A 264 -16.79 5.92 -2.90
C GLY A 264 -17.58 5.27 -1.77
N PHE A 265 -17.15 5.47 -0.52
CA PHE A 265 -17.85 4.98 0.66
C PHE A 265 -17.53 5.79 1.93
N ALA A 266 -18.45 5.71 2.91
CA ALA A 266 -18.23 6.18 4.27
C ALA A 266 -18.50 5.03 5.25
N HIS A 267 -17.44 4.42 5.78
CA HIS A 267 -17.47 3.16 6.52
C HIS A 267 -17.24 3.37 8.02
N PRO A 268 -18.24 3.18 8.89
CA PRO A 268 -18.04 3.08 10.33
C PRO A 268 -17.45 1.72 10.68
N TYR A 269 -16.24 1.70 11.25
CA TYR A 269 -15.55 0.45 11.58
C TYR A 269 -15.35 0.22 13.08
N GLU A 270 -15.52 1.26 13.89
CA GLU A 270 -15.41 1.13 15.34
C GLU A 270 -16.46 1.97 16.07
N ILE A 271 -17.00 1.44 17.17
CA ILE A 271 -17.83 2.17 18.11
C ILE A 271 -17.36 1.88 19.55
N LYS A 272 -17.08 2.94 20.29
CA LYS A 272 -16.69 2.87 21.71
C LYS A 272 -17.52 3.83 22.56
N GLY A 273 -17.90 3.43 23.78
CA GLY A 273 -18.50 4.36 24.74
C GLY A 273 -19.68 3.85 25.53
N GLY A 274 -20.42 4.77 26.12
CA GLY A 274 -21.50 4.52 27.06
C GLY A 274 -22.55 5.63 27.06
N VAL A 275 -23.26 5.76 28.21
CA VAL A 275 -24.39 6.73 28.35
C VAL A 275 -23.91 8.19 28.21
N GLU A 276 -22.72 8.51 28.71
CA GLU A 276 -22.19 9.88 28.72
C GLU A 276 -21.52 10.27 27.39
N GLU A 277 -20.78 9.36 26.77
CA GLU A 277 -20.11 9.60 25.49
C GLU A 277 -20.08 8.32 24.66
N VAL A 278 -20.26 8.46 23.37
CA VAL A 278 -20.02 7.42 22.34
C VAL A 278 -19.22 8.04 21.22
N ARG A 279 -18.15 7.36 20.82
CA ARG A 279 -17.34 7.68 19.64
C ARG A 279 -17.57 6.62 18.56
N ILE A 280 -17.82 7.07 17.35
CA ILE A 280 -17.91 6.24 16.15
C ILE A 280 -16.78 6.67 15.23
N THR A 281 -15.86 5.76 14.96
CA THR A 281 -14.73 6.00 14.04
C THR A 281 -15.09 5.49 12.66
N MET A 282 -14.81 6.30 11.64
CA MET A 282 -15.20 6.05 10.26
C MET A 282 -14.03 6.39 9.32
N ILE A 283 -14.00 5.78 8.17
CA ILE A 283 -13.19 6.16 7.02
C ILE A 283 -14.08 6.61 5.86
N LEU A 284 -13.65 7.68 5.20
CA LEU A 284 -14.30 8.23 4.00
C LEU A 284 -13.36 8.04 2.82
N ARG A 285 -13.86 7.52 1.71
CA ARG A 285 -13.07 7.21 0.52
C ARG A 285 -13.83 7.61 -0.74
N SER A 286 -13.17 8.34 -1.64
CA SER A 286 -13.67 8.62 -2.99
C SER A 286 -12.52 8.94 -3.94
N PHE A 287 -12.70 8.70 -5.24
CA PHE A 287 -11.78 9.22 -6.28
C PHE A 287 -11.88 10.74 -6.46
N ASP A 288 -13.02 11.32 -6.10
CA ASP A 288 -13.25 12.76 -6.12
C ASP A 288 -13.08 13.34 -4.70
N SER A 289 -12.09 14.20 -4.51
CA SER A 289 -11.82 14.87 -3.23
C SER A 289 -13.02 15.73 -2.78
N GLN A 290 -13.79 16.29 -3.70
CA GLN A 290 -14.99 17.07 -3.37
C GLN A 290 -16.09 16.19 -2.76
N GLU A 291 -16.22 14.95 -3.19
CA GLU A 291 -17.20 14.01 -2.63
C GLU A 291 -16.96 13.71 -1.14
N LEU A 292 -15.71 13.79 -0.68
CA LEU A 292 -15.39 13.65 0.76
C LEU A 292 -15.96 14.80 1.59
N GLU A 293 -15.96 16.02 1.06
CA GLU A 293 -16.60 17.18 1.71
C GLU A 293 -18.11 16.97 1.79
N GLU A 294 -18.73 16.47 0.72
CA GLU A 294 -20.17 16.14 0.70
C GLU A 294 -20.50 15.05 1.74
N TYR A 295 -19.66 14.03 1.87
CA TYR A 295 -19.82 13.00 2.91
C TYR A 295 -19.77 13.62 4.31
N ALA A 296 -18.83 14.52 4.58
CA ALA A 296 -18.73 15.20 5.87
C ALA A 296 -19.97 16.05 6.18
N GLU A 297 -20.53 16.76 5.18
CA GLU A 297 -21.77 17.53 5.31
C GLU A 297 -22.97 16.63 5.62
N ILE A 298 -23.07 15.50 4.91
CA ILE A 298 -24.16 14.53 5.14
C ILE A 298 -24.03 13.91 6.54
N LEU A 299 -22.83 13.49 6.97
CA LEU A 299 -22.60 12.99 8.32
C LEU A 299 -23.02 14.01 9.38
N ASN A 300 -22.72 15.30 9.17
CA ASN A 300 -23.15 16.37 10.06
C ASN A 300 -24.68 16.50 10.12
N ALA A 301 -25.35 16.42 8.97
CA ALA A 301 -26.82 16.47 8.90
C ALA A 301 -27.47 15.27 9.62
N LEU A 302 -26.92 14.06 9.45
CA LEU A 302 -27.40 12.84 10.11
C LEU A 302 -27.18 12.89 11.62
N ALA A 303 -26.02 13.35 12.09
CA ALA A 303 -25.73 13.52 13.52
C ALA A 303 -26.67 14.55 14.18
N LYS A 304 -26.94 15.64 13.48
CA LYS A 304 -27.94 16.64 13.91
C LYS A 304 -29.35 16.05 14.00
N GLN A 305 -29.73 15.19 13.06
CA GLN A 305 -31.03 14.48 13.08
C GLN A 305 -31.10 13.51 14.27
N ALA A 306 -30.04 12.76 14.54
CA ALA A 306 -29.95 11.84 15.66
C ALA A 306 -30.13 12.55 17.02
N THR A 307 -29.49 13.70 17.22
CA THR A 307 -29.65 14.49 18.46
C THR A 307 -31.02 15.14 18.61
N LYS A 308 -31.70 15.46 17.49
CA LYS A 308 -33.09 15.88 17.53
C LYS A 308 -34.03 14.74 17.98
N ALA A 309 -33.77 13.51 17.54
CA ALA A 309 -34.52 12.32 17.94
C ALA A 309 -34.29 11.95 19.41
N VAL A 310 -33.03 12.09 19.88
CA VAL A 310 -32.64 11.80 21.29
C VAL A 310 -32.36 13.11 22.01
N LYS A 311 -33.40 13.72 22.57
CA LYS A 311 -33.31 15.03 23.22
C LYS A 311 -32.25 15.08 24.30
N ARG A 312 -31.57 16.27 24.43
CA ARG A 312 -30.55 16.57 25.42
C ARG A 312 -29.23 15.85 25.20
N THR A 313 -29.06 15.22 24.09
CA THR A 313 -27.74 14.82 23.57
C THR A 313 -27.16 15.92 22.68
N SER A 314 -25.84 15.95 22.58
CA SER A 314 -25.10 16.78 21.65
C SER A 314 -24.19 15.91 20.77
N TYR A 315 -23.64 16.50 19.74
CA TYR A 315 -22.66 15.82 18.90
C TYR A 315 -21.51 16.75 18.51
N GLU A 316 -20.41 16.15 18.14
CA GLU A 316 -19.25 16.77 17.55
C GLU A 316 -18.76 15.86 16.43
N ILE A 317 -18.19 16.40 15.35
CA ILE A 317 -17.57 15.62 14.28
C ILE A 317 -16.15 16.18 14.08
N GLU A 318 -15.19 15.28 14.15
CA GLU A 318 -13.79 15.54 13.84
C GLU A 318 -13.49 14.90 12.48
N ILE A 319 -13.02 15.69 11.50
CA ILE A 319 -12.57 15.20 10.18
C ILE A 319 -11.06 15.40 10.11
N SER A 320 -10.34 14.39 9.65
CA SER A 320 -8.89 14.43 9.45
C SER A 320 -8.53 13.95 8.06
N GLU A 321 -7.83 14.78 7.31
CA GLU A 321 -7.26 14.38 6.03
C GLU A 321 -6.19 13.30 6.26
N GLN A 322 -6.23 12.24 5.43
CA GLN A 322 -5.24 11.17 5.46
C GLN A 322 -4.33 11.23 4.23
N TYR A 323 -4.91 11.25 3.04
CA TYR A 323 -4.21 11.45 1.76
C TYR A 323 -5.18 11.89 0.67
N ARG A 324 -4.64 12.37 -0.46
CA ARG A 324 -5.41 12.79 -1.64
C ARG A 324 -5.06 11.94 -2.85
N ASN A 325 -5.94 11.94 -3.84
CA ASN A 325 -5.79 11.21 -5.09
C ASN A 325 -4.53 11.69 -5.83
N MET A 326 -3.57 10.79 -6.04
CA MET A 326 -2.31 11.12 -6.71
C MET A 326 -2.48 11.64 -8.13
N LYS A 327 -3.63 11.37 -8.77
CA LYS A 327 -3.96 11.87 -10.09
C LYS A 327 -3.87 13.38 -10.19
N GLU A 328 -4.20 14.12 -9.14
CA GLU A 328 -4.11 15.59 -9.10
C GLU A 328 -2.68 16.09 -9.39
N ILE A 329 -1.67 15.34 -8.98
CA ILE A 329 -0.25 15.65 -9.23
C ILE A 329 0.23 15.02 -10.53
N LEU A 330 -0.19 13.79 -10.83
CA LEU A 330 0.27 13.05 -12.01
C LEU A 330 -0.26 13.65 -13.31
N ASP A 331 -1.47 14.23 -13.33
CA ASP A 331 -2.00 14.96 -14.48
C ASP A 331 -1.16 16.21 -14.83
N GLN A 332 -0.45 16.77 -13.85
CA GLN A 332 0.50 17.86 -14.06
C GLN A 332 1.89 17.37 -14.51
N ASN A 333 2.14 16.05 -14.39
CA ASN A 333 3.40 15.38 -14.71
C ASN A 333 3.17 14.16 -15.62
N PRO A 334 2.47 14.31 -16.77
CA PRO A 334 2.03 13.17 -17.59
C PRO A 334 3.17 12.33 -18.16
N GLN A 335 4.38 12.92 -18.29
CA GLN A 335 5.57 12.21 -18.75
C GLN A 335 5.97 11.05 -17.82
N VAL A 336 5.67 11.13 -16.52
CA VAL A 336 6.02 10.10 -15.54
C VAL A 336 5.23 8.82 -15.84
N VAL A 337 3.91 8.95 -16.05
CA VAL A 337 3.04 7.82 -16.39
C VAL A 337 3.38 7.29 -17.79
N ALA A 338 3.56 8.18 -18.78
CA ALA A 338 3.86 7.79 -20.16
C ALA A 338 5.19 7.00 -20.29
N LEU A 339 6.20 7.34 -19.50
CA LEU A 339 7.47 6.60 -19.47
C LEU A 339 7.30 5.19 -18.89
N ALA A 340 6.49 5.03 -17.85
CA ALA A 340 6.20 3.69 -17.30
C ALA A 340 5.41 2.83 -18.29
N GLU A 341 4.38 3.40 -18.96
CA GLU A 341 3.64 2.71 -20.03
C GLU A 341 4.57 2.25 -21.15
N LYS A 342 5.48 3.13 -21.57
CA LYS A 342 6.47 2.82 -22.61
C LYS A 342 7.45 1.72 -22.17
N ALA A 343 7.88 1.72 -20.90
CA ALA A 343 8.75 0.68 -20.37
C ALA A 343 8.05 -0.68 -20.31
N ILE A 344 6.79 -0.72 -19.88
CA ILE A 344 5.96 -1.93 -19.84
C ILE A 344 5.79 -2.50 -21.27
N ASP A 345 5.41 -1.66 -22.24
CA ASP A 345 5.26 -2.06 -23.64
C ASP A 345 6.58 -2.56 -24.25
N ALA A 346 7.69 -1.87 -23.98
CA ALA A 346 9.02 -2.25 -24.45
C ALA A 346 9.52 -3.60 -23.86
N CYS A 347 8.97 -4.01 -22.72
CA CYS A 347 9.18 -5.35 -22.16
C CYS A 347 8.27 -6.41 -22.79
N GLY A 348 7.43 -6.05 -23.77
CA GLY A 348 6.48 -6.96 -24.42
C GLY A 348 5.27 -7.32 -23.57
N LEU A 349 4.96 -6.50 -22.56
CA LEU A 349 3.83 -6.69 -21.65
C LEU A 349 2.63 -5.83 -22.09
N PRO A 350 1.39 -6.31 -21.90
CA PRO A 350 0.22 -5.48 -22.12
C PRO A 350 0.17 -4.35 -21.08
N VAL A 351 0.07 -3.11 -21.53
CA VAL A 351 -0.13 -1.96 -20.63
C VAL A 351 -1.57 -1.98 -20.10
N ARG A 352 -1.73 -2.03 -18.79
CA ARG A 352 -3.02 -2.08 -18.10
C ARG A 352 -3.14 -0.89 -17.16
N LYS A 353 -3.95 0.11 -17.51
CA LYS A 353 -4.28 1.18 -16.56
C LYS A 353 -5.26 0.68 -15.52
N ALA A 354 -4.98 0.93 -14.25
CA ALA A 354 -5.85 0.59 -13.14
C ALA A 354 -5.93 1.74 -12.13
N LYS A 355 -6.90 1.65 -11.23
CA LYS A 355 -7.12 2.60 -10.13
C LYS A 355 -7.10 1.85 -8.81
N ILE A 356 -6.54 2.46 -7.78
CA ILE A 356 -6.46 1.88 -6.45
C ILE A 356 -7.60 2.41 -5.59
N ARG A 357 -8.43 1.51 -5.02
CA ARG A 357 -9.51 1.86 -4.07
C ARG A 357 -8.97 2.05 -2.63
N GLY A 358 -7.77 2.50 -2.49
CA GLY A 358 -7.02 2.79 -1.29
C GLY A 358 -5.99 3.86 -1.56
N GLY A 359 -4.98 3.95 -0.72
CA GLY A 359 -3.77 4.76 -0.93
C GLY A 359 -2.55 3.87 -1.03
N THR A 360 -1.44 4.45 -1.42
CA THR A 360 -0.10 3.88 -1.36
C THR A 360 0.85 4.97 -0.91
N ASP A 361 2.09 4.63 -0.60
CA ASP A 361 3.13 5.64 -0.36
C ASP A 361 3.25 6.63 -1.54
N GLY A 362 3.02 6.16 -2.78
CA GLY A 362 3.02 7.00 -3.97
C GLY A 362 2.03 8.16 -3.92
N SER A 363 0.87 7.98 -3.28
CA SER A 363 -0.10 9.06 -3.09
C SER A 363 0.49 10.19 -2.26
N LYS A 364 1.06 9.88 -1.09
CA LYS A 364 1.67 10.88 -0.21
C LYS A 364 2.94 11.48 -0.81
N LEU A 365 3.82 10.64 -1.37
CA LEU A 365 5.06 11.10 -2.03
C LEU A 365 4.75 12.10 -3.14
N SER A 366 3.67 11.89 -3.91
CA SER A 366 3.26 12.82 -4.97
C SER A 366 2.97 14.21 -4.41
N PHE A 367 2.22 14.32 -3.31
CA PHE A 367 1.92 15.60 -2.66
C PHE A 367 3.11 16.20 -1.90
N MET A 368 4.13 15.41 -1.58
CA MET A 368 5.39 15.88 -1.01
C MET A 368 6.37 16.44 -2.07
N GLY A 369 5.99 16.41 -3.36
CA GLY A 369 6.78 16.94 -4.47
C GLY A 369 7.55 15.89 -5.28
N LEU A 370 7.25 14.60 -5.08
CA LEU A 370 7.79 13.48 -5.85
C LEU A 370 6.64 12.79 -6.61
N PRO A 371 6.27 13.21 -7.83
CA PRO A 371 5.25 12.53 -8.63
C PRO A 371 5.54 11.03 -8.72
N CYS A 372 4.64 10.17 -8.20
CA CYS A 372 4.96 8.76 -7.93
C CYS A 372 3.75 7.84 -8.19
N PRO A 373 3.52 7.40 -9.44
CA PRO A 373 2.52 6.38 -9.74
C PRO A 373 2.97 5.00 -9.25
N ASN A 374 2.04 4.05 -9.19
CA ASN A 374 2.30 2.68 -8.79
C ASN A 374 2.45 1.75 -10.00
N ILE A 375 3.45 0.86 -9.96
CA ILE A 375 3.71 -0.18 -10.97
C ILE A 375 3.52 -1.54 -10.30
N PHE A 376 3.15 -2.56 -11.07
CA PHE A 376 2.94 -3.91 -10.57
C PHE A 376 4.22 -4.52 -9.97
N ALA A 377 4.04 -5.23 -8.85
CA ALA A 377 4.99 -6.19 -8.27
C ALA A 377 4.52 -7.65 -8.46
N GLY A 378 3.30 -7.86 -8.94
CA GLY A 378 2.77 -9.18 -9.23
C GLY A 378 2.24 -9.93 -8.01
N GLU A 379 1.96 -9.23 -6.93
CA GLU A 379 1.41 -9.74 -5.67
C GLU A 379 -0.11 -9.87 -5.73
N HIS A 380 -0.66 -10.89 -5.10
CA HIS A 380 -2.09 -11.18 -5.15
C HIS A 380 -2.62 -11.71 -3.84
N ALA A 381 -3.90 -11.44 -3.56
CA ALA A 381 -4.63 -11.90 -2.38
C ALA A 381 -3.94 -11.54 -1.05
N PHE A 382 -3.27 -10.39 -1.05
CA PHE A 382 -2.52 -9.85 0.08
C PHE A 382 -3.39 -9.66 1.33
N HIS A 383 -2.77 -9.40 2.50
CA HIS A 383 -3.38 -9.30 3.84
C HIS A 383 -4.09 -10.59 4.29
N SER A 384 -3.74 -11.73 3.70
CA SER A 384 -4.43 -12.99 3.95
C SER A 384 -3.51 -14.21 3.81
N PRO A 385 -3.90 -15.39 4.32
CA PRO A 385 -3.15 -16.61 4.09
C PRO A 385 -3.30 -17.17 2.67
N TYR A 386 -4.10 -16.53 1.81
CA TYR A 386 -4.25 -16.88 0.39
C TYR A 386 -3.23 -16.16 -0.49
N GLU A 387 -2.36 -15.36 0.07
CA GLU A 387 -1.39 -14.54 -0.63
C GLU A 387 -0.43 -15.37 -1.49
N PHE A 388 -0.21 -14.92 -2.72
CA PHE A 388 0.70 -15.56 -3.66
C PHE A 388 1.33 -14.56 -4.61
N VAL A 389 2.49 -14.94 -5.18
CA VAL A 389 3.18 -14.20 -6.23
C VAL A 389 3.76 -15.17 -7.26
N SER A 390 3.90 -14.73 -8.50
CA SER A 390 4.57 -15.48 -9.55
C SER A 390 6.02 -15.03 -9.70
N LEU A 391 6.96 -15.99 -9.71
CA LEU A 391 8.37 -15.71 -9.97
C LEU A 391 8.58 -14.99 -11.31
N GLN A 392 7.87 -15.39 -12.36
CA GLN A 392 7.97 -14.80 -13.69
C GLN A 392 7.37 -13.40 -13.77
N ASP A 393 6.39 -13.10 -12.92
CA ASP A 393 5.84 -11.75 -12.84
C ASP A 393 6.81 -10.81 -12.11
N MET A 394 7.48 -11.27 -11.06
CA MET A 394 8.58 -10.54 -10.40
C MET A 394 9.77 -10.31 -11.36
N GLU A 395 10.14 -11.32 -12.19
CA GLU A 395 11.16 -11.13 -13.24
C GLU A 395 10.74 -10.05 -14.24
N SER A 396 9.46 -10.04 -14.61
CA SER A 396 8.90 -9.04 -15.53
C SER A 396 8.89 -7.63 -14.92
N ALA A 397 8.56 -7.50 -13.64
CA ALA A 397 8.59 -6.22 -12.91
C ALA A 397 10.03 -5.68 -12.81
N THR A 398 11.00 -6.56 -12.51
CA THR A 398 12.42 -6.21 -12.53
C THR A 398 12.88 -5.73 -13.92
N ASP A 399 12.40 -6.38 -15.00
CA ASP A 399 12.69 -5.95 -16.38
C ASP A 399 12.14 -4.55 -16.67
N VAL A 400 10.94 -4.23 -16.16
CA VAL A 400 10.34 -2.89 -16.32
C VAL A 400 11.15 -1.82 -15.58
N ILE A 401 11.64 -2.09 -14.36
CA ILE A 401 12.53 -1.16 -13.63
C ILE A 401 13.77 -0.83 -14.48
N VAL A 402 14.47 -1.87 -14.94
CA VAL A 402 15.70 -1.71 -15.74
C VAL A 402 15.41 -0.97 -17.04
N LYS A 403 14.32 -1.33 -17.75
CA LYS A 403 13.92 -0.70 -19.02
C LYS A 403 13.55 0.77 -18.83
N LEU A 404 12.85 1.12 -17.75
CA LEU A 404 12.48 2.50 -17.45
C LEU A 404 13.71 3.37 -17.23
N LEU A 405 14.69 2.88 -16.45
CA LEU A 405 15.96 3.59 -16.23
C LEU A 405 16.77 3.75 -17.53
N GLU A 406 16.75 2.75 -18.42
CA GLU A 406 17.35 2.82 -19.75
C GLU A 406 16.68 3.91 -20.61
N LEU A 407 15.35 3.94 -20.66
CA LEU A 407 14.59 4.94 -21.43
C LEU A 407 14.88 6.35 -20.94
N VAL A 408 14.89 6.56 -19.63
CA VAL A 408 15.23 7.87 -19.04
C VAL A 408 16.64 8.30 -19.41
N ALA A 409 17.61 7.38 -19.42
CA ALA A 409 18.99 7.70 -19.79
C ALA A 409 19.16 8.05 -21.26
N THR A 410 18.37 7.43 -22.15
CA THR A 410 18.57 7.53 -23.61
C THR A 410 17.65 8.55 -24.27
N GLU A 411 16.61 9.03 -23.60
CA GLU A 411 15.61 9.98 -24.12
C GLU A 411 15.67 11.35 -23.44
N ALA A 412 16.52 11.52 -22.41
CA ALA A 412 16.68 12.76 -21.66
C ALA A 412 17.52 13.84 -22.39
#